data_eb41d7f92de2b1109405444058968ca9
#
_entry.id   eb41d7f92de2b1109405444058968ca9
#
_cell.length_a   1.000
_cell.length_b   1.000
_cell.length_c   1.000
_cell.angle_alpha   90.00
_cell.angle_beta   90.00
_cell.angle_gamma   90.00
#
_symmetry.space_group_name_H-M   'P 1'
#
loop_
_entity.id
_entity.type
_entity.pdbx_description
1 polymer ?
#
loop_
_entity_poly.entity_id
_entity_poly.type
_entity_poly.pdbx_seq_one_letter_code
_entity_poly.pdbx_strand_id
1 'polypeptide(L)'
;MQTKHNQIVARIEQFGPGKAFSAKDFLDIASRTMIDVTLASLAQSGKIRRVRRGLYDMPKINPALGGELSPDIDEAARAIARRQRWKIVPEGAWAANLLGLSTQVPAKIIYLTDGPNNEVPIGRRSIHFKHARPKAMAGLEGKFALVVQALRHIGKEGIGPSEIEKLRSSLSPAEKRRLVKDARFGVDWIYEVAKKIAEKTA
;
A
#
# COMPACT_ATOMS: atom_id res chain seq x y z
N MET A 1 -17.24 -1.36 31.15
CA MET A 1 -17.32 -0.77 29.78
C MET A 1 -15.98 -0.14 29.44
N GLN A 2 -15.36 -0.52 28.31
CA GLN A 2 -14.16 0.18 27.84
C GLN A 2 -14.52 1.60 27.42
N THR A 3 -13.72 2.59 27.83
CA THR A 3 -13.90 3.97 27.37
C THR A 3 -13.66 4.09 25.87
N LYS A 4 -14.27 5.06 25.20
CA LYS A 4 -14.03 5.33 23.77
C LYS A 4 -12.54 5.59 23.47
N HIS A 5 -11.84 6.24 24.40
CA HIS A 5 -10.38 6.40 24.33
C HIS A 5 -9.67 5.05 24.24
N ASN A 6 -9.96 4.12 25.14
CA ASN A 6 -9.34 2.78 25.14
C ASN A 6 -9.67 1.97 23.89
N GLN A 7 -10.87 2.14 23.33
CA GLN A 7 -11.26 1.49 22.08
C GLN A 7 -10.45 2.03 20.87
N ILE A 8 -10.17 3.34 20.84
CA ILE A 8 -9.28 3.93 19.81
C ILE A 8 -7.87 3.38 19.96
N VAL A 9 -7.32 3.36 21.19
CA VAL A 9 -5.99 2.81 21.47
C VAL A 9 -5.90 1.36 21.05
N ALA A 10 -6.84 0.51 21.46
CA ALA A 10 -6.88 -0.90 21.10
C ALA A 10 -6.92 -1.12 19.58
N ARG A 11 -7.67 -0.29 18.83
CA ARG A 11 -7.68 -0.37 17.36
C ARG A 11 -6.34 0.02 16.74
N ILE A 12 -5.65 1.02 17.29
CA ILE A 12 -4.30 1.40 16.85
C ILE A 12 -3.32 0.25 17.07
N GLU A 13 -3.39 -0.40 18.23
CA GLU A 13 -2.58 -1.57 18.55
C GLU A 13 -2.86 -2.75 17.60
N GLN A 14 -4.13 -2.99 17.26
CA GLN A 14 -4.52 -4.00 16.26
C GLN A 14 -4.00 -3.68 14.85
N PHE A 15 -3.90 -2.42 14.47
CA PHE A 15 -3.27 -2.04 13.20
C PHE A 15 -1.79 -2.43 13.16
N GLY A 16 -1.13 -2.39 14.31
CA GLY A 16 0.27 -2.75 14.45
C GLY A 16 1.26 -1.70 13.90
N PRO A 17 2.55 -1.90 14.17
CA PRO A 17 3.60 -0.98 13.77
C PRO A 17 3.71 -0.82 12.25
N GLY A 18 3.87 0.42 11.80
CA GLY A 18 4.01 0.81 10.40
C GLY A 18 2.70 1.06 9.67
N LYS A 19 1.54 0.68 10.24
CA LYS A 19 0.24 1.00 9.65
C LYS A 19 -0.06 2.48 9.76
N ALA A 20 -0.43 3.10 8.64
CA ALA A 20 -0.86 4.49 8.62
C ALA A 20 -2.38 4.61 8.71
N PHE A 21 -2.85 5.61 9.45
CA PHE A 21 -4.28 5.85 9.72
C PHE A 21 -4.60 7.34 9.86
N SER A 22 -5.87 7.66 9.81
CA SER A 22 -6.44 9.00 9.96
C SER A 22 -7.60 8.97 10.95
N ALA A 23 -8.12 10.12 11.35
CA ALA A 23 -9.29 10.18 12.21
C ALA A 23 -10.53 9.50 11.61
N LYS A 24 -10.61 9.37 10.26
CA LYS A 24 -11.74 8.69 9.60
C LYS A 24 -11.78 7.18 9.89
N ASP A 25 -10.66 6.58 10.26
CA ASP A 25 -10.58 5.15 10.57
C ASP A 25 -11.19 4.79 11.96
N PHE A 26 -11.72 5.81 12.71
CA PHE A 26 -12.28 5.66 14.06
C PHE A 26 -13.66 6.28 14.22
N LEU A 27 -14.29 6.77 13.15
CA LEU A 27 -15.59 7.48 13.23
C LEU A 27 -16.75 6.60 13.71
N ASP A 28 -16.59 5.29 13.65
CA ASP A 28 -17.52 4.31 14.22
C ASP A 28 -17.38 4.17 15.75
N ILE A 29 -16.28 4.63 16.34
CA ILE A 29 -16.02 4.55 17.78
C ILE A 29 -16.47 5.83 18.51
N ALA A 30 -16.14 7.00 17.97
CA ALA A 30 -16.31 8.27 18.67
C ALA A 30 -16.58 9.45 17.73
N SER A 31 -16.96 10.60 18.30
CA SER A 31 -17.08 11.85 17.54
C SER A 31 -15.73 12.31 17.00
N ARG A 32 -15.76 13.05 15.90
CA ARG A 32 -14.54 13.57 15.26
C ARG A 32 -13.67 14.38 16.24
N THR A 33 -14.27 15.23 17.04
CA THR A 33 -13.56 16.06 18.03
C THR A 33 -12.82 15.19 19.06
N MET A 34 -13.48 14.18 19.59
CA MET A 34 -12.87 13.26 20.55
C MET A 34 -11.73 12.47 19.94
N ILE A 35 -11.88 12.00 18.69
CA ILE A 35 -10.82 11.30 17.97
C ILE A 35 -9.62 12.21 17.78
N ASP A 36 -9.82 13.45 17.28
CA ASP A 36 -8.74 14.39 17.04
C ASP A 36 -7.96 14.72 18.33
N VAL A 37 -8.66 14.92 19.46
CA VAL A 37 -8.03 15.12 20.79
C VAL A 37 -7.24 13.87 21.21
N THR A 38 -7.82 12.69 21.08
CA THR A 38 -7.15 11.43 21.44
C THR A 38 -5.89 11.21 20.59
N LEU A 39 -5.97 11.36 19.28
CA LEU A 39 -4.81 11.18 18.39
C LEU A 39 -3.72 12.25 18.65
N ALA A 40 -4.10 13.48 18.96
CA ALA A 40 -3.15 14.54 19.34
C ALA A 40 -2.41 14.18 20.63
N SER A 41 -3.14 13.73 21.67
CA SER A 41 -2.56 13.30 22.96
C SER A 41 -1.63 12.10 22.79
N LEU A 42 -2.02 11.10 22.00
CA LEU A 42 -1.17 9.93 21.72
C LEU A 42 0.10 10.32 20.93
N ALA A 43 0.00 11.28 20.03
CA ALA A 43 1.15 11.79 19.30
C ALA A 43 2.09 12.60 20.20
N GLN A 44 1.53 13.40 21.11
CA GLN A 44 2.31 14.17 22.08
C GLN A 44 3.04 13.27 23.09
N SER A 45 2.42 12.16 23.50
CA SER A 45 3.04 11.16 24.38
C SER A 45 4.02 10.21 23.68
N GLY A 46 4.24 10.35 22.36
CA GLY A 46 5.13 9.50 21.58
C GLY A 46 4.61 8.09 21.30
N LYS A 47 3.37 7.76 21.67
CA LYS A 47 2.77 6.44 21.38
C LYS A 47 2.49 6.22 19.91
N ILE A 48 2.19 7.28 19.18
CA ILE A 48 2.04 7.31 17.73
C ILE A 48 2.84 8.47 17.16
N ARG A 49 3.18 8.39 15.87
CA ARG A 49 3.87 9.47 15.17
C ARG A 49 2.88 10.22 14.28
N ARG A 50 2.96 11.54 14.28
CA ARG A 50 2.26 12.36 13.29
C ARG A 50 3.09 12.46 12.02
N VAL A 51 2.73 11.67 11.02
CA VAL A 51 3.40 11.63 9.71
C VAL A 51 3.21 12.96 8.95
N ARG A 52 2.00 13.50 9.04
CA ARG A 52 1.60 14.84 8.57
C ARG A 52 0.26 15.26 9.18
N ARG A 53 -0.24 16.44 8.86
CA ARG A 53 -1.55 16.90 9.34
C ARG A 53 -2.66 15.91 8.99
N GLY A 54 -3.27 15.29 10.00
CA GLY A 54 -4.36 14.33 9.88
C GLY A 54 -3.97 12.95 9.35
N LEU A 55 -2.68 12.62 9.36
CA LEU A 55 -2.16 11.29 9.07
C LEU A 55 -1.17 10.89 10.16
N TYR A 56 -1.37 9.71 10.70
CA TYR A 56 -0.59 9.15 11.79
C TYR A 56 -0.14 7.73 11.48
N ASP A 57 0.89 7.26 12.15
CA ASP A 57 1.28 5.86 12.20
C ASP A 57 1.78 5.47 13.60
N MET A 58 1.86 4.17 13.84
CA MET A 58 2.65 3.62 14.95
C MET A 58 4.02 3.24 14.39
N PRO A 59 5.12 3.89 14.83
CA PRO A 59 6.44 3.66 14.25
C PRO A 59 6.88 2.20 14.36
N LYS A 60 7.52 1.67 13.31
CA LYS A 60 8.29 0.43 13.41
C LYS A 60 9.63 0.74 14.04
N ILE A 61 10.04 -0.07 15.02
CA ILE A 61 11.36 0.02 15.66
C ILE A 61 12.26 -1.04 15.06
N ASN A 62 13.46 -0.66 14.63
CA ASN A 62 14.51 -1.58 14.24
C ASN A 62 15.82 -1.18 14.95
N PRO A 63 16.18 -1.85 16.05
CA PRO A 63 17.39 -1.53 16.81
C PRO A 63 18.67 -1.60 15.97
N ALA A 64 18.75 -2.52 15.01
CA ALA A 64 19.92 -2.67 14.13
C ALA A 64 20.11 -1.49 13.17
N LEU A 65 19.05 -0.69 12.92
CA LEU A 65 19.09 0.50 12.07
C LEU A 65 18.99 1.81 12.86
N GLY A 66 19.21 1.77 14.17
CA GLY A 66 19.27 2.96 15.03
C GLY A 66 17.93 3.44 15.56
N GLY A 67 16.89 2.62 15.56
CA GLY A 67 15.63 2.94 16.23
C GLY A 67 14.41 3.02 15.31
N GLU A 68 13.69 4.14 15.33
CA GLU A 68 12.46 4.31 14.55
C GLU A 68 12.72 4.35 13.05
N LEU A 69 12.03 3.48 12.30
CA LEU A 69 12.04 3.54 10.84
C LEU A 69 11.19 4.71 10.33
N SER A 70 11.54 5.21 9.15
CA SER A 70 10.74 6.20 8.43
C SER A 70 9.32 5.67 8.17
N PRO A 71 8.31 6.56 8.02
CA PRO A 71 6.96 6.15 7.67
C PRO A 71 6.93 5.28 6.41
N ASP A 72 6.10 4.24 6.44
CA ASP A 72 5.86 3.39 5.28
C ASP A 72 5.07 4.18 4.22
N ILE A 73 5.68 4.35 3.06
CA ILE A 73 5.12 5.17 1.98
C ILE A 73 3.86 4.54 1.38
N ASP A 74 3.82 3.21 1.22
CA ASP A 74 2.65 2.51 0.68
C ASP A 74 1.47 2.60 1.67
N GLU A 75 1.74 2.41 2.96
CA GLU A 75 0.72 2.58 4.01
C GLU A 75 0.21 4.03 4.09
N ALA A 76 1.09 5.01 3.97
CA ALA A 76 0.71 6.42 3.92
C ALA A 76 -0.18 6.73 2.69
N ALA A 77 0.19 6.22 1.50
CA ALA A 77 -0.61 6.38 0.28
C ALA A 77 -2.00 5.75 0.43
N ARG A 78 -2.08 4.53 0.98
CA ARG A 78 -3.34 3.83 1.22
C ARG A 78 -4.22 4.55 2.26
N ALA A 79 -3.64 5.08 3.32
CA ALA A 79 -4.39 5.84 4.33
C ALA A 79 -4.94 7.16 3.77
N ILE A 80 -4.18 7.85 2.91
CA ILE A 80 -4.64 9.05 2.20
C ILE A 80 -5.78 8.68 1.27
N ALA A 81 -5.64 7.61 0.48
CA ALA A 81 -6.66 7.14 -0.45
C ALA A 81 -7.96 6.77 0.29
N ARG A 82 -7.89 6.00 1.39
CA ARG A 82 -9.07 5.69 2.24
C ARG A 82 -9.75 6.97 2.74
N ARG A 83 -8.96 7.92 3.22
CA ARG A 83 -9.50 9.21 3.71
C ARG A 83 -10.24 9.99 2.62
N GLN A 84 -9.75 9.93 1.39
CA GLN A 84 -10.31 10.64 0.24
C GLN A 84 -11.35 9.82 -0.54
N ARG A 85 -11.50 8.52 -0.20
CA ARG A 85 -12.30 7.54 -0.95
C ARG A 85 -11.80 7.35 -2.39
N TRP A 86 -10.50 7.47 -2.59
CA TRP A 86 -9.85 7.22 -3.87
C TRP A 86 -9.48 5.74 -4.02
N LYS A 87 -9.60 5.24 -5.24
CA LYS A 87 -8.91 4.02 -5.66
C LYS A 87 -7.50 4.39 -6.08
N ILE A 88 -6.53 3.62 -5.65
CA ILE A 88 -5.13 3.83 -6.03
C ILE A 88 -4.47 2.53 -6.48
N VAL A 89 -3.58 2.64 -7.44
CA VAL A 89 -2.73 1.55 -7.93
C VAL A 89 -1.30 2.07 -8.05
N PRO A 90 -0.30 1.42 -7.43
CA PRO A 90 1.10 1.81 -7.62
C PRO A 90 1.49 1.75 -9.10
N GLU A 91 2.16 2.78 -9.61
CA GLU A 91 2.68 2.77 -10.99
C GLU A 91 3.90 1.86 -11.10
N GLY A 92 4.15 1.35 -12.28
CA GLY A 92 5.08 0.29 -12.66
C GLY A 92 6.37 0.16 -11.87
N ALA A 93 7.25 1.17 -11.85
CA ALA A 93 8.52 1.12 -11.13
C ALA A 93 8.34 0.94 -9.61
N TRP A 94 7.36 1.65 -9.05
CA TRP A 94 7.02 1.50 -7.63
C TRP A 94 6.38 0.15 -7.35
N ALA A 95 5.54 -0.35 -8.25
CA ALA A 95 4.95 -1.68 -8.13
C ALA A 95 6.02 -2.79 -8.15
N ALA A 96 7.01 -2.68 -9.05
CA ALA A 96 8.13 -3.63 -9.11
C ALA A 96 8.97 -3.60 -7.83
N ASN A 97 9.23 -2.42 -7.26
CA ASN A 97 9.95 -2.29 -6.00
C ASN A 97 9.16 -2.90 -4.82
N LEU A 98 7.86 -2.65 -4.71
CA LEU A 98 6.98 -3.22 -3.67
C LEU A 98 6.90 -4.75 -3.72
N LEU A 99 7.08 -5.35 -4.89
CA LEU A 99 7.11 -6.81 -5.07
C LEU A 99 8.52 -7.41 -4.95
N GLY A 100 9.55 -6.60 -4.67
CA GLY A 100 10.94 -7.05 -4.59
C GLY A 100 11.52 -7.50 -5.95
N LEU A 101 10.87 -7.14 -7.06
CA LEU A 101 11.36 -7.41 -8.43
C LEU A 101 12.44 -6.40 -8.85
N SER A 102 12.51 -5.26 -8.18
CA SER A 102 13.56 -4.27 -8.35
C SER A 102 14.06 -3.81 -6.98
N THR A 103 15.38 -3.73 -6.83
CA THR A 103 16.03 -3.14 -5.65
C THR A 103 16.13 -1.62 -5.74
N GLN A 104 15.93 -1.06 -6.93
CA GLN A 104 15.97 0.38 -7.14
C GLN A 104 14.70 1.03 -6.60
N VAL A 105 14.86 1.97 -5.68
CA VAL A 105 13.76 2.82 -5.24
C VAL A 105 13.59 3.92 -6.27
N PRO A 106 12.43 4.04 -6.94
CA PRO A 106 12.23 5.05 -7.95
C PRO A 106 12.33 6.47 -7.35
N ALA A 107 12.90 7.41 -8.10
CA ALA A 107 13.03 8.80 -7.68
C ALA A 107 11.65 9.46 -7.40
N LYS A 108 10.62 9.04 -8.13
CA LYS A 108 9.24 9.46 -7.93
C LYS A 108 8.37 8.26 -7.58
N ILE A 109 7.65 8.36 -6.47
CA ILE A 109 6.68 7.35 -6.03
C ILE A 109 5.31 7.76 -6.56
N ILE A 110 4.85 7.06 -7.58
CA ILE A 110 3.62 7.41 -8.31
C ILE A 110 2.54 6.37 -8.04
N TYR A 111 1.33 6.86 -7.75
CA TYR A 111 0.09 6.09 -7.69
C TYR A 111 -0.89 6.61 -8.72
N LEU A 112 -1.39 5.74 -9.59
CA LEU A 112 -2.56 6.04 -10.40
C LEU A 112 -3.79 6.12 -9.50
N THR A 113 -4.68 7.07 -9.75
CA THR A 113 -5.89 7.28 -8.93
C THR A 113 -7.09 7.72 -9.76
N ASP A 114 -8.29 7.39 -9.30
CA ASP A 114 -9.55 7.97 -9.81
C ASP A 114 -9.82 9.38 -9.24
N GLY A 115 -9.05 9.78 -8.22
CA GLY A 115 -9.04 11.14 -7.70
C GLY A 115 -8.23 12.12 -8.56
N PRO A 116 -8.15 13.39 -8.16
CA PRO A 116 -7.36 14.40 -8.87
C PRO A 116 -5.85 14.17 -8.72
N ASN A 117 -5.07 14.81 -9.60
CA ASN A 117 -3.63 14.92 -9.41
C ASN A 117 -3.32 15.60 -8.08
N ASN A 118 -2.42 15.00 -7.32
CA ASN A 118 -2.02 15.55 -6.02
C ASN A 118 -0.60 15.09 -5.68
N GLU A 119 0.14 15.95 -5.01
CA GLU A 119 1.45 15.63 -4.45
C GLU A 119 1.41 15.76 -2.95
N VAL A 120 1.92 14.75 -2.25
CA VAL A 120 1.86 14.66 -0.81
C VAL A 120 3.24 14.35 -0.25
N PRO A 121 3.90 15.32 0.42
CA PRO A 121 5.17 15.07 1.08
C PRO A 121 4.98 14.16 2.31
N ILE A 122 5.88 13.15 2.41
CA ILE A 122 5.98 12.21 3.54
C ILE A 122 7.46 12.12 3.93
N GLY A 123 7.85 12.82 4.99
CA GLY A 123 9.24 12.96 5.37
C GLY A 123 10.08 13.58 4.26
N ARG A 124 11.13 12.87 3.81
CA ARG A 124 12.03 13.32 2.73
C ARG A 124 11.56 12.92 1.33
N ARG A 125 10.41 12.27 1.19
CA ARG A 125 9.87 11.78 -0.09
C ARG A 125 8.51 12.39 -0.36
N SER A 126 8.08 12.36 -1.62
CA SER A 126 6.72 12.73 -2.02
C SER A 126 5.99 11.56 -2.67
N ILE A 127 4.71 11.44 -2.37
CA ILE A 127 3.79 10.56 -3.08
C ILE A 127 3.09 11.40 -4.14
N HIS A 128 3.17 10.98 -5.40
CA HIS A 128 2.47 11.61 -6.51
C HIS A 128 1.24 10.78 -6.88
N PHE A 129 0.06 11.31 -6.63
CA PHE A 129 -1.19 10.75 -7.13
C PHE A 129 -1.46 11.32 -8.51
N LYS A 130 -1.52 10.46 -9.53
CA LYS A 130 -1.74 10.82 -10.92
C LYS A 130 -3.11 10.35 -11.35
N HIS A 131 -3.95 11.28 -11.78
CA HIS A 131 -5.27 10.95 -12.28
C HIS A 131 -5.20 9.97 -13.45
N ALA A 132 -5.96 8.90 -13.39
CA ALA A 132 -6.08 7.91 -14.45
C ALA A 132 -7.55 7.70 -14.80
N ARG A 133 -7.83 7.58 -16.11
CA ARG A 133 -9.19 7.31 -16.58
C ARG A 133 -9.74 6.00 -16.02
N PRO A 134 -11.02 5.89 -15.73
CA PRO A 134 -11.63 4.66 -15.18
C PRO A 134 -11.27 3.40 -15.97
N LYS A 135 -11.22 3.48 -17.31
CA LYS A 135 -10.82 2.36 -18.18
C LYS A 135 -9.38 1.87 -17.91
N ALA A 136 -8.47 2.78 -17.58
CA ALA A 136 -7.08 2.43 -17.28
C ALA A 136 -6.92 1.75 -15.91
N MET A 137 -7.88 1.95 -15.02
CA MET A 137 -7.94 1.34 -13.68
C MET A 137 -8.93 0.17 -13.60
N ALA A 138 -9.70 -0.08 -14.65
CA ALA A 138 -10.70 -1.15 -14.67
C ALA A 138 -10.04 -2.51 -14.43
N GLY A 139 -10.62 -3.29 -13.52
CA GLY A 139 -10.10 -4.61 -13.14
C GLY A 139 -8.78 -4.61 -12.36
N LEU A 140 -8.14 -3.45 -12.16
CA LEU A 140 -6.90 -3.34 -11.40
C LEU A 140 -7.20 -3.16 -9.91
N GLU A 141 -7.32 -4.24 -9.17
CA GLU A 141 -7.57 -4.21 -7.72
C GLU A 141 -6.58 -5.08 -6.95
N GLY A 142 -6.24 -4.65 -5.73
CA GLY A 142 -5.42 -5.42 -4.80
C GLY A 142 -4.07 -5.84 -5.37
N LYS A 143 -3.66 -7.06 -5.05
CA LYS A 143 -2.37 -7.62 -5.52
C LYS A 143 -2.32 -7.89 -7.02
N PHE A 144 -3.47 -8.16 -7.66
CA PHE A 144 -3.52 -8.31 -9.11
C PHE A 144 -3.04 -7.03 -9.82
N ALA A 145 -3.55 -5.88 -9.41
CA ALA A 145 -3.12 -4.60 -9.97
C ALA A 145 -1.62 -4.36 -9.80
N LEU A 146 -1.09 -4.66 -8.61
CA LEU A 146 0.33 -4.52 -8.30
C LEU A 146 1.19 -5.39 -9.21
N VAL A 147 0.83 -6.67 -9.39
CA VAL A 147 1.55 -7.60 -10.25
C VAL A 147 1.50 -7.14 -11.72
N VAL A 148 0.31 -6.78 -12.23
CA VAL A 148 0.17 -6.33 -13.63
C VAL A 148 0.99 -5.08 -13.90
N GLN A 149 0.99 -4.12 -12.99
CA GLN A 149 1.78 -2.89 -13.15
C GLN A 149 3.29 -3.16 -13.13
N ALA A 150 3.75 -4.04 -12.25
CA ALA A 150 5.15 -4.44 -12.20
C ALA A 150 5.57 -5.18 -13.47
N LEU A 151 4.77 -6.16 -13.94
CA LEU A 151 5.04 -6.90 -15.16
C LEU A 151 5.10 -5.97 -16.38
N ARG A 152 4.14 -5.03 -16.51
CA ARG A 152 4.14 -4.05 -17.61
C ARG A 152 5.38 -3.16 -17.59
N HIS A 153 5.88 -2.80 -16.42
CA HIS A 153 7.07 -1.97 -16.27
C HIS A 153 8.34 -2.71 -16.66
N ILE A 154 8.49 -3.97 -16.20
CA ILE A 154 9.67 -4.79 -16.45
C ILE A 154 9.69 -5.25 -17.93
N GLY A 155 8.51 -5.48 -18.51
CA GLY A 155 8.38 -6.01 -19.87
C GLY A 155 8.56 -7.53 -19.92
N LYS A 156 8.09 -8.13 -21.03
CA LYS A 156 8.10 -9.59 -21.22
C LYS A 156 9.51 -10.18 -21.11
N GLU A 157 10.48 -9.54 -21.71
CA GLU A 157 11.87 -10.02 -21.78
C GLU A 157 12.62 -9.92 -20.45
N GLY A 158 12.15 -9.06 -19.53
CA GLY A 158 12.73 -8.91 -18.20
C GLY A 158 12.17 -9.87 -17.15
N ILE A 159 11.23 -10.75 -17.52
CA ILE A 159 10.62 -11.72 -16.62
C ILE A 159 11.20 -13.10 -16.83
N GLY A 160 12.16 -13.45 -15.98
CA GLY A 160 12.78 -14.78 -15.96
C GLY A 160 12.25 -15.68 -14.83
N PRO A 161 12.86 -16.87 -14.66
CA PRO A 161 12.51 -17.80 -13.59
C PRO A 161 12.63 -17.20 -12.19
N SER A 162 13.61 -16.33 -11.96
CA SER A 162 13.84 -15.65 -10.66
C SER A 162 12.65 -14.73 -10.28
N GLU A 163 12.18 -13.93 -11.24
CA GLU A 163 11.04 -13.02 -11.04
C GLU A 163 9.73 -13.79 -10.80
N ILE A 164 9.54 -14.89 -11.56
CA ILE A 164 8.39 -15.78 -11.37
C ILE A 164 8.39 -16.39 -9.97
N GLU A 165 9.55 -16.86 -9.48
CA GLU A 165 9.65 -17.47 -8.16
C GLU A 165 9.42 -16.45 -7.04
N LYS A 166 9.96 -15.23 -7.16
CA LYS A 166 9.67 -14.13 -6.22
C LYS A 166 8.18 -13.81 -6.17
N LEU A 167 7.52 -13.72 -7.33
CA LEU A 167 6.07 -13.50 -7.39
C LEU A 167 5.30 -14.68 -6.80
N ARG A 168 5.73 -15.91 -7.10
CA ARG A 168 5.13 -17.13 -6.56
C ARG A 168 5.19 -17.17 -5.04
N SER A 169 6.32 -16.85 -4.44
CA SER A 169 6.49 -16.86 -2.98
C SER A 169 5.74 -15.70 -2.30
N SER A 170 5.55 -14.57 -2.98
CA SER A 170 4.87 -13.39 -2.43
C SER A 170 3.34 -13.47 -2.44
N LEU A 171 2.75 -14.45 -3.17
CA LEU A 171 1.31 -14.57 -3.36
C LEU A 171 0.76 -15.82 -2.67
N SER A 172 -0.35 -15.64 -1.95
CA SER A 172 -1.11 -16.75 -1.38
C SER A 172 -1.78 -17.58 -2.50
N PRO A 173 -2.19 -18.83 -2.20
CA PRO A 173 -2.91 -19.67 -3.17
C PRO A 173 -4.18 -19.03 -3.73
N ALA A 174 -4.91 -18.26 -2.91
CA ALA A 174 -6.10 -17.55 -3.33
C ALA A 174 -5.78 -16.40 -4.30
N GLU A 175 -4.70 -15.64 -4.00
CA GLU A 175 -4.22 -14.55 -4.87
C GLU A 175 -3.71 -15.09 -6.21
N LYS A 176 -3.01 -16.22 -6.24
CA LYS A 176 -2.58 -16.90 -7.47
C LYS A 176 -3.76 -17.28 -8.36
N ARG A 177 -4.78 -17.91 -7.78
CA ARG A 177 -6.02 -18.26 -8.52
C ARG A 177 -6.70 -17.03 -9.08
N ARG A 178 -6.80 -15.95 -8.29
CA ARG A 178 -7.38 -14.69 -8.74
C ARG A 178 -6.55 -14.06 -9.84
N LEU A 179 -5.21 -14.06 -9.72
CA LEU A 179 -4.28 -13.54 -10.73
C LEU A 179 -4.53 -14.20 -12.10
N VAL A 180 -4.61 -15.53 -12.16
CA VAL A 180 -4.88 -16.26 -13.42
C VAL A 180 -6.26 -15.91 -13.97
N LYS A 181 -7.30 -15.89 -13.10
CA LYS A 181 -8.67 -15.55 -13.50
C LYS A 181 -8.76 -14.18 -14.12
N ASP A 182 -8.16 -13.18 -13.50
CA ASP A 182 -8.27 -11.79 -13.91
C ASP A 182 -7.35 -11.45 -15.09
N ALA A 183 -6.16 -12.09 -15.16
CA ALA A 183 -5.18 -11.86 -16.24
C ALA A 183 -5.66 -12.34 -17.62
N ARG A 184 -6.58 -13.31 -17.70
CA ARG A 184 -7.08 -13.85 -18.99
C ARG A 184 -7.82 -12.83 -19.84
N PHE A 185 -8.29 -11.71 -19.24
CA PHE A 185 -8.95 -10.61 -19.95
C PHE A 185 -8.00 -9.48 -20.32
N GLY A 186 -6.71 -9.67 -20.04
CA GLY A 186 -5.67 -8.68 -20.28
C GLY A 186 -4.79 -9.00 -21.47
N VAL A 187 -3.51 -8.75 -21.33
CA VAL A 187 -2.49 -8.98 -22.35
C VAL A 187 -2.00 -10.43 -22.27
N ASP A 188 -1.97 -11.15 -23.41
CA ASP A 188 -1.69 -12.58 -23.48
C ASP A 188 -0.42 -13.02 -22.73
N TRP A 189 0.70 -12.30 -22.93
CA TRP A 189 1.94 -12.68 -22.25
C TRP A 189 1.86 -12.55 -20.72
N ILE A 190 1.06 -11.60 -20.20
CA ILE A 190 0.82 -11.47 -18.75
C ILE A 190 0.00 -12.64 -18.24
N TYR A 191 -0.96 -13.13 -19.03
CA TYR A 191 -1.71 -14.33 -18.69
C TYR A 191 -0.82 -15.57 -18.65
N GLU A 192 0.11 -15.73 -19.61
CA GLU A 192 1.08 -16.84 -19.59
C GLU A 192 1.99 -16.78 -18.35
N VAL A 193 2.47 -15.59 -17.99
CA VAL A 193 3.25 -15.40 -16.76
C VAL A 193 2.40 -15.71 -15.51
N ALA A 194 1.13 -15.31 -15.47
CA ALA A 194 0.23 -15.60 -14.38
C ALA A 194 0.02 -17.11 -14.16
N LYS A 195 -0.10 -17.89 -15.25
CA LYS A 195 -0.17 -19.36 -15.17
C LYS A 195 1.11 -19.94 -14.54
N LYS A 196 2.29 -19.51 -15.01
CA LYS A 196 3.59 -19.97 -14.47
C LYS A 196 3.75 -19.63 -12.98
N ILE A 197 3.25 -18.46 -12.54
CA ILE A 197 3.24 -18.09 -11.09
C ILE A 197 2.31 -19.00 -10.28
N ALA A 198 1.20 -19.44 -10.87
CA ALA A 198 0.21 -20.26 -10.17
C ALA A 198 0.53 -21.76 -10.18
N GLU A 199 1.41 -22.21 -11.07
CA GLU A 199 1.86 -23.61 -11.11
C GLU A 199 2.51 -24.00 -9.79
N LYS A 200 2.19 -25.20 -9.31
CA LYS A 200 2.87 -25.78 -8.14
C LYS A 200 4.32 -26.10 -8.55
N THR A 201 5.26 -25.71 -7.74
CA THR A 201 6.63 -26.27 -7.83
C THR A 201 6.51 -27.76 -7.52
N ALA A 202 6.95 -28.58 -8.45
CA ALA A 202 7.01 -30.03 -8.26
C ALA A 202 7.98 -30.38 -7.14
#